data_8c1109336471fe751f794109e128dea2
#
_entry.id   8c1109336471fe751f794109e128dea2
#
_cell.length_a   1.000
_cell.length_b   1.000
_cell.length_c   1.000
_cell.angle_alpha   90.00
_cell.angle_beta   90.00
_cell.angle_gamma   90.00
#
_symmetry.space_group_name_H-M   'P 1'
#
loop_
_entity.id
_entity.type
_entity.pdbx_description
1 polymer ?
#
loop_
_entity_poly.entity_id
_entity_poly.type
_entity_poly.pdbx_seq_one_letter_code
_entity_poly.pdbx_strand_id
1 'polypeptide(L)'
;RDRRTVLRIINKPNRYISRDAFDSPVVNFEELRQNYKDKYRIVNNINVLENDLERISRLAPYAAVNYIRKAVGLDAYVREYAEYRGVSEDDYMDILEEIQDSAKDFLSFDGWMEYIDEYTKQLREQSRQGSVAGDAVTLSTMHCSKGLEYSYVFIMDAVEDITPHKKSVGDGNIEEERRLFYVAVTRAKYGLYVYVPQKMYGRKAVTSRFVQEMLVDRSLIKTGNTIIHKRYGRGVITYVDDRKLCVHFDDIHETKTLSLEYTINNELIENA
;
A
#
# COMPACT_ATOMS: atom_id res chain seq x y z
N ARG A 1 -16.76 -27.03 -16.76
CA ARG A 1 -16.85 -26.39 -15.41
C ARG A 1 -16.34 -27.40 -14.37
N ASP A 2 -15.03 -27.43 -14.19
CA ASP A 2 -14.37 -28.33 -13.25
C ASP A 2 -14.80 -28.05 -11.79
N ARG A 3 -15.15 -29.11 -11.05
CA ARG A 3 -15.61 -29.05 -9.66
C ARG A 3 -14.59 -28.37 -8.74
N ARG A 4 -13.30 -28.67 -8.88
CA ARG A 4 -12.26 -28.11 -8.01
C ARG A 4 -12.18 -26.59 -8.18
N THR A 5 -12.24 -26.11 -9.41
CA THR A 5 -12.21 -24.69 -9.74
C THR A 5 -13.46 -23.98 -9.21
N VAL A 6 -14.64 -24.54 -9.43
CA VAL A 6 -15.90 -23.94 -8.94
C VAL A 6 -15.91 -23.86 -7.40
N LEU A 7 -15.46 -24.91 -6.69
CA LEU A 7 -15.41 -24.90 -5.23
C LEU A 7 -14.49 -23.82 -4.62
N ARG A 8 -13.54 -23.28 -5.39
CA ARG A 8 -12.69 -22.17 -4.94
C ARG A 8 -13.41 -20.84 -4.90
N ILE A 9 -14.44 -20.66 -5.73
CA ILE A 9 -15.15 -19.39 -5.92
C ILE A 9 -16.60 -19.42 -5.45
N ILE A 10 -17.20 -20.60 -5.23
CA ILE A 10 -18.64 -20.77 -5.04
C ILE A 10 -19.23 -19.91 -3.90
N ASN A 11 -18.47 -19.74 -2.82
CA ASN A 11 -18.85 -18.92 -1.67
C ASN A 11 -17.87 -17.73 -1.43
N LYS A 12 -17.35 -17.15 -2.50
CA LYS A 12 -16.50 -15.96 -2.45
C LYS A 12 -16.97 -14.93 -3.49
N PRO A 13 -17.86 -14.01 -3.15
CA PRO A 13 -18.54 -13.79 -1.85
C PRO A 13 -19.50 -14.92 -1.45
N ASN A 14 -19.98 -14.86 -0.19
CA ASN A 14 -20.78 -15.91 0.41
C ASN A 14 -22.13 -16.09 -0.29
N ARG A 15 -22.43 -17.34 -0.80
CA ARG A 15 -23.67 -17.70 -1.50
C ARG A 15 -24.45 -18.80 -0.81
N TYR A 16 -23.93 -19.30 0.34
CA TYR A 16 -24.55 -20.34 1.17
C TYR A 16 -24.78 -21.67 0.43
N ILE A 17 -23.91 -22.03 -0.52
CA ILE A 17 -23.96 -23.28 -1.27
C ILE A 17 -23.03 -24.28 -0.59
N SER A 18 -23.57 -25.43 -0.13
CA SER A 18 -22.76 -26.48 0.49
C SER A 18 -21.82 -27.14 -0.52
N ARG A 19 -20.64 -27.54 -0.07
CA ARG A 19 -19.72 -28.35 -0.87
C ARG A 19 -20.27 -29.74 -1.20
N ASP A 20 -21.14 -30.27 -0.32
CA ASP A 20 -21.75 -31.59 -0.47
C ASP A 20 -22.83 -31.62 -1.58
N ALA A 21 -23.19 -30.48 -2.12
CA ALA A 21 -24.10 -30.39 -3.26
C ALA A 21 -23.42 -30.65 -4.62
N PHE A 22 -22.13 -30.98 -4.60
CA PHE A 22 -21.31 -31.19 -5.81
C PHE A 22 -20.82 -32.66 -5.86
N ASP A 23 -21.64 -33.57 -6.37
CA ASP A 23 -21.31 -34.98 -6.43
C ASP A 23 -20.53 -35.36 -7.71
N SER A 24 -20.60 -34.56 -8.76
CA SER A 24 -19.95 -34.84 -10.06
C SER A 24 -18.62 -34.05 -10.22
N PRO A 25 -17.61 -34.59 -10.92
CA PRO A 25 -16.41 -33.87 -11.32
C PRO A 25 -16.68 -32.63 -12.15
N VAL A 26 -17.78 -32.60 -12.90
CA VAL A 26 -18.23 -31.48 -13.73
C VAL A 26 -19.48 -30.87 -13.09
N VAL A 27 -19.43 -29.57 -12.83
CA VAL A 27 -20.55 -28.87 -12.21
C VAL A 27 -21.63 -28.57 -13.22
N ASN A 28 -22.84 -29.08 -12.93
CA ASN A 28 -24.08 -28.77 -13.63
C ASN A 28 -24.94 -27.86 -12.78
N PHE A 29 -25.15 -26.62 -13.21
CA PHE A 29 -25.93 -25.63 -12.45
C PHE A 29 -27.41 -25.98 -12.40
N GLU A 30 -27.94 -26.75 -13.37
CA GLU A 30 -29.33 -27.20 -13.33
C GLU A 30 -29.55 -28.25 -12.22
N GLU A 31 -28.65 -29.22 -12.09
CA GLU A 31 -28.67 -30.19 -10.98
C GLU A 31 -28.53 -29.46 -9.63
N LEU A 32 -27.66 -28.46 -9.58
CA LEU A 32 -27.46 -27.67 -8.38
C LEU A 32 -28.74 -26.90 -7.99
N ARG A 33 -29.46 -26.33 -8.95
CA ARG A 33 -30.77 -25.71 -8.70
C ARG A 33 -31.78 -26.70 -8.18
N GLN A 34 -31.84 -27.91 -8.72
CA GLN A 34 -32.75 -28.97 -8.25
C GLN A 34 -32.47 -29.37 -6.80
N ASN A 35 -31.19 -29.48 -6.41
CA ASN A 35 -30.79 -29.79 -5.03
C ASN A 35 -31.27 -28.73 -4.03
N TYR A 36 -31.50 -27.50 -4.48
CA TYR A 36 -31.95 -26.38 -3.64
C TYR A 36 -33.32 -25.84 -4.02
N LYS A 37 -34.17 -26.62 -4.73
CA LYS A 37 -35.50 -26.16 -5.23
C LYS A 37 -36.38 -25.45 -4.22
N ASP A 38 -36.32 -25.91 -2.94
CA ASP A 38 -37.13 -25.38 -1.84
C ASP A 38 -36.46 -24.17 -1.14
N LYS A 39 -35.27 -23.78 -1.57
CA LYS A 39 -34.47 -22.67 -1.00
C LYS A 39 -34.29 -21.55 -2.01
N TYR A 40 -35.34 -20.82 -2.30
CA TYR A 40 -35.40 -19.75 -3.31
C TYR A 40 -34.16 -18.84 -3.31
N ARG A 41 -33.69 -18.44 -2.13
CA ARG A 41 -32.54 -17.55 -1.97
C ARG A 41 -31.23 -18.17 -2.52
N ILE A 42 -31.03 -19.47 -2.30
CA ILE A 42 -29.84 -20.17 -2.81
C ILE A 42 -29.95 -20.36 -4.32
N VAL A 43 -31.14 -20.74 -4.83
CA VAL A 43 -31.40 -20.85 -6.28
C VAL A 43 -31.10 -19.52 -6.98
N ASN A 44 -31.55 -18.40 -6.40
CA ASN A 44 -31.24 -17.08 -6.95
C ASN A 44 -29.73 -16.79 -6.97
N ASN A 45 -29.01 -17.13 -5.89
CA ASN A 45 -27.54 -16.97 -5.84
C ASN A 45 -26.82 -17.83 -6.90
N ILE A 46 -27.32 -19.02 -7.19
CA ILE A 46 -26.82 -19.90 -8.25
C ILE A 46 -27.03 -19.24 -9.61
N ASN A 47 -28.22 -18.70 -9.88
CA ASN A 47 -28.53 -18.00 -11.13
C ASN A 47 -27.63 -16.77 -11.33
N VAL A 48 -27.46 -15.97 -10.27
CA VAL A 48 -26.55 -14.81 -10.29
C VAL A 48 -25.13 -15.24 -10.61
N LEU A 49 -24.63 -16.28 -9.95
CA LEU A 49 -23.27 -16.78 -10.23
C LEU A 49 -23.10 -17.26 -11.67
N GLU A 50 -24.08 -17.98 -12.23
CA GLU A 50 -24.03 -18.46 -13.59
C GLU A 50 -24.01 -17.29 -14.60
N ASN A 51 -24.86 -16.30 -14.39
CA ASN A 51 -24.91 -15.07 -15.21
C ASN A 51 -23.60 -14.27 -15.10
N ASP A 52 -23.04 -14.16 -13.90
CA ASP A 52 -21.76 -13.48 -13.67
C ASP A 52 -20.63 -14.17 -14.44
N LEU A 53 -20.54 -15.50 -14.36
CA LEU A 53 -19.53 -16.29 -15.09
C LEU A 53 -19.67 -16.12 -16.60
N GLU A 54 -20.90 -16.12 -17.12
CA GLU A 54 -21.16 -15.91 -18.54
C GLU A 54 -20.77 -14.49 -18.96
N ARG A 55 -21.06 -13.49 -18.15
CA ARG A 55 -20.68 -12.11 -18.43
C ARG A 55 -19.17 -11.92 -18.40
N ILE A 56 -18.48 -12.45 -17.36
CA ILE A 56 -17.03 -12.38 -17.20
C ILE A 56 -16.32 -13.01 -18.40
N SER A 57 -16.82 -14.13 -18.94
CA SER A 57 -16.20 -14.82 -20.09
C SER A 57 -16.17 -13.99 -21.37
N ARG A 58 -16.95 -12.90 -21.44
CA ARG A 58 -17.04 -12.00 -22.60
C ARG A 58 -16.25 -10.70 -22.41
N LEU A 59 -15.70 -10.47 -21.23
CA LEU A 59 -14.98 -9.24 -20.90
C LEU A 59 -13.47 -9.42 -21.11
N ALA A 60 -12.78 -8.33 -21.44
CA ALA A 60 -11.32 -8.28 -21.37
C ALA A 60 -10.86 -8.37 -19.90
N PRO A 61 -9.63 -8.86 -19.61
CA PRO A 61 -9.16 -9.13 -18.26
C PRO A 61 -9.35 -7.98 -17.27
N TYR A 62 -8.95 -6.76 -17.61
CA TYR A 62 -9.14 -5.59 -16.74
C TYR A 62 -10.61 -5.33 -16.40
N ALA A 63 -11.49 -5.36 -17.40
CA ALA A 63 -12.92 -5.16 -17.21
C ALA A 63 -13.56 -6.30 -16.40
N ALA A 64 -13.10 -7.53 -16.58
CA ALA A 64 -13.53 -8.69 -15.82
C ALA A 64 -13.14 -8.59 -14.36
N VAL A 65 -11.88 -8.23 -14.06
CA VAL A 65 -11.43 -8.01 -12.65
C VAL A 65 -12.24 -6.88 -12.00
N ASN A 66 -12.44 -5.75 -12.71
CA ASN A 66 -13.26 -4.66 -12.20
C ASN A 66 -14.71 -5.11 -11.91
N TYR A 67 -15.30 -5.91 -12.79
CA TYR A 67 -16.65 -6.47 -12.61
C TYR A 67 -16.70 -7.39 -11.39
N ILE A 68 -15.73 -8.27 -11.21
CA ILE A 68 -15.62 -9.15 -10.04
C ILE A 68 -15.48 -8.34 -8.75
N ARG A 69 -14.66 -7.31 -8.74
CA ARG A 69 -14.46 -6.44 -7.58
C ARG A 69 -15.74 -5.71 -7.18
N LYS A 70 -16.40 -5.06 -8.14
CA LYS A 70 -17.50 -4.12 -7.88
C LYS A 70 -18.89 -4.77 -7.95
N ALA A 71 -19.21 -5.45 -9.05
CA ALA A 71 -20.54 -6.00 -9.31
C ALA A 71 -20.78 -7.34 -8.61
N VAL A 72 -19.80 -8.26 -8.67
CA VAL A 72 -19.88 -9.54 -7.93
C VAL A 72 -19.70 -9.31 -6.42
N GLY A 73 -19.05 -8.23 -6.00
CA GLY A 73 -18.92 -7.83 -4.61
C GLY A 73 -17.69 -8.39 -3.91
N LEU A 74 -16.60 -8.67 -4.65
CA LEU A 74 -15.36 -9.17 -4.06
C LEU A 74 -14.73 -8.15 -3.08
N ASP A 75 -14.79 -6.86 -3.38
CA ASP A 75 -14.25 -5.82 -2.51
C ASP A 75 -14.96 -5.81 -1.14
N ALA A 76 -16.28 -5.96 -1.11
CA ALA A 76 -17.06 -6.04 0.13
C ALA A 76 -16.71 -7.31 0.93
N TYR A 77 -16.63 -8.46 0.24
CA TYR A 77 -16.24 -9.71 0.86
C TYR A 77 -14.83 -9.65 1.47
N VAL A 78 -13.88 -9.03 0.80
CA VAL A 78 -12.49 -8.90 1.28
C VAL A 78 -12.41 -7.99 2.49
N ARG A 79 -13.22 -6.92 2.57
CA ARG A 79 -13.30 -6.06 3.76
C ARG A 79 -13.82 -6.82 4.98
N GLU A 80 -14.94 -7.55 4.82
CA GLU A 80 -15.48 -8.41 5.88
C GLU A 80 -14.45 -9.47 6.32
N TYR A 81 -13.71 -10.04 5.39
CA TYR A 81 -12.67 -11.01 5.69
C TYR A 81 -11.49 -10.38 6.44
N ALA A 82 -11.05 -9.18 6.06
CA ALA A 82 -9.99 -8.44 6.75
C ALA A 82 -10.39 -8.11 8.20
N GLU A 83 -11.62 -7.64 8.41
CA GLU A 83 -12.18 -7.38 9.73
C GLU A 83 -12.19 -8.65 10.59
N TYR A 84 -12.69 -9.77 10.05
CA TYR A 84 -12.70 -11.07 10.73
C TYR A 84 -11.29 -11.54 11.13
N ARG A 85 -10.28 -11.26 10.30
CA ARG A 85 -8.88 -11.63 10.55
C ARG A 85 -8.14 -10.64 11.44
N GLY A 86 -8.70 -9.48 11.74
CA GLY A 86 -8.04 -8.41 12.50
C GLY A 86 -6.84 -7.81 11.77
N VAL A 87 -6.89 -7.76 10.43
CA VAL A 87 -5.84 -7.17 9.58
C VAL A 87 -6.38 -5.96 8.83
N SER A 88 -5.47 -5.10 8.35
CA SER A 88 -5.86 -3.91 7.57
C SER A 88 -6.55 -4.32 6.27
N GLU A 89 -7.69 -3.71 5.96
CA GLU A 89 -8.36 -3.90 4.67
C GLU A 89 -7.54 -3.31 3.51
N ASP A 90 -6.79 -2.23 3.78
CA ASP A 90 -5.98 -1.55 2.76
C ASP A 90 -4.96 -2.50 2.13
N ASP A 91 -4.29 -3.35 2.94
CA ASP A 91 -3.30 -4.32 2.45
C ASP A 91 -3.90 -5.27 1.36
N TYR A 92 -5.15 -5.69 1.56
CA TYR A 92 -5.84 -6.53 0.56
C TYR A 92 -6.36 -5.73 -0.62
N MET A 93 -6.82 -4.49 -0.39
CA MET A 93 -7.32 -3.63 -1.45
C MET A 93 -6.20 -3.24 -2.42
N ASP A 94 -5.01 -2.94 -1.90
CA ASP A 94 -3.83 -2.63 -2.70
C ASP A 94 -3.43 -3.82 -3.58
N ILE A 95 -3.45 -5.06 -3.04
CA ILE A 95 -3.22 -6.28 -3.84
C ILE A 95 -4.26 -6.44 -4.96
N LEU A 96 -5.55 -6.18 -4.66
CA LEU A 96 -6.60 -6.28 -5.68
C LEU A 96 -6.45 -5.21 -6.77
N GLU A 97 -5.97 -4.02 -6.41
CA GLU A 97 -5.69 -2.95 -7.35
C GLU A 97 -4.50 -3.29 -8.25
N GLU A 98 -3.43 -3.84 -7.67
CA GLU A 98 -2.27 -4.30 -8.43
C GLU A 98 -2.62 -5.44 -9.40
N ILE A 99 -3.41 -6.43 -8.97
CA ILE A 99 -3.92 -7.49 -9.85
C ILE A 99 -4.73 -6.89 -11.01
N GLN A 100 -5.61 -5.94 -10.72
CA GLN A 100 -6.43 -5.27 -11.74
C GLN A 100 -5.55 -4.47 -12.71
N ASP A 101 -4.56 -3.76 -12.19
CA ASP A 101 -3.65 -2.95 -12.99
C ASP A 101 -2.75 -3.81 -13.89
N SER A 102 -2.30 -4.97 -13.43
CA SER A 102 -1.53 -5.92 -14.24
C SER A 102 -2.30 -6.45 -15.46
N ALA A 103 -3.62 -6.37 -15.44
CA ALA A 103 -4.49 -6.83 -16.53
C ALA A 103 -4.75 -5.76 -17.62
N LYS A 104 -4.30 -4.51 -17.44
CA LYS A 104 -4.66 -3.36 -18.31
C LYS A 104 -4.28 -3.55 -19.76
N ASP A 105 -3.11 -4.11 -20.01
CA ASP A 105 -2.53 -4.18 -21.35
C ASP A 105 -2.93 -5.45 -22.12
N PHE A 106 -3.81 -6.30 -21.53
CA PHE A 106 -4.20 -7.57 -22.10
C PHE A 106 -5.64 -7.56 -22.61
N LEU A 107 -5.81 -8.07 -23.84
CA LEU A 107 -7.13 -8.21 -24.49
C LEU A 107 -7.77 -9.58 -24.23
N SER A 108 -6.99 -10.58 -23.80
CA SER A 108 -7.46 -11.94 -23.55
C SER A 108 -6.91 -12.48 -22.23
N PHE A 109 -7.66 -13.39 -21.59
CA PHE A 109 -7.20 -14.07 -20.38
C PHE A 109 -6.00 -14.98 -20.68
N ASP A 110 -5.95 -15.62 -21.83
CA ASP A 110 -4.83 -16.51 -22.17
C ASP A 110 -3.51 -15.72 -22.21
N GLY A 111 -3.47 -14.59 -22.88
CA GLY A 111 -2.30 -13.74 -22.92
C GLY A 111 -1.89 -13.18 -21.54
N TRP A 112 -2.88 -12.82 -20.71
CA TRP A 112 -2.57 -12.36 -19.35
C TRP A 112 -2.04 -13.50 -18.45
N MET A 113 -2.60 -14.71 -18.55
CA MET A 113 -2.11 -15.87 -17.80
C MET A 113 -0.73 -16.31 -18.27
N GLU A 114 -0.46 -16.30 -19.57
CA GLU A 114 0.87 -16.56 -20.14
C GLU A 114 1.92 -15.59 -19.60
N TYR A 115 1.59 -14.31 -19.53
CA TYR A 115 2.46 -13.30 -18.91
C TYR A 115 2.73 -13.59 -17.43
N ILE A 116 1.72 -13.92 -16.62
CA ILE A 116 1.87 -14.25 -15.22
C ILE A 116 2.75 -15.50 -15.03
N ASP A 117 2.55 -16.53 -15.85
CA ASP A 117 3.32 -17.77 -15.78
C ASP A 117 4.79 -17.54 -16.16
N GLU A 118 5.05 -16.77 -17.21
CA GLU A 118 6.41 -16.43 -17.63
C GLU A 118 7.12 -15.57 -16.58
N TYR A 119 6.45 -14.55 -16.05
CA TYR A 119 6.98 -13.71 -14.98
C TYR A 119 7.31 -14.54 -13.72
N THR A 120 6.42 -15.45 -13.34
CA THR A 120 6.63 -16.37 -12.20
C THR A 120 7.82 -17.28 -12.43
N LYS A 121 8.00 -17.78 -13.65
CA LYS A 121 9.13 -18.61 -14.04
C LYS A 121 10.45 -17.83 -13.97
N GLN A 122 10.49 -16.61 -14.49
CA GLN A 122 11.66 -15.74 -14.43
C GLN A 122 12.07 -15.43 -12.98
N LEU A 123 11.12 -15.13 -12.11
CA LEU A 123 11.39 -14.92 -10.68
C LEU A 123 12.02 -16.16 -10.01
N ARG A 124 11.51 -17.36 -10.33
CA ARG A 124 12.03 -18.62 -9.80
C ARG A 124 13.45 -18.92 -10.30
N GLU A 125 13.72 -18.64 -11.56
CA GLU A 125 15.05 -18.82 -12.16
C GLU A 125 16.06 -17.84 -11.57
N GLN A 126 15.70 -16.57 -11.42
CA GLN A 126 16.53 -15.56 -10.75
C GLN A 126 16.83 -15.94 -9.29
N SER A 127 15.83 -16.41 -8.56
CA SER A 127 16.02 -16.88 -7.17
C SER A 127 16.98 -18.07 -7.06
N ARG A 128 17.05 -18.94 -8.09
CA ARG A 128 17.95 -20.11 -8.12
C ARG A 128 19.37 -19.76 -8.53
N GLN A 129 19.55 -18.76 -9.38
CA GLN A 129 20.87 -18.38 -9.88
C GLN A 129 21.74 -17.65 -8.85
N GLY A 130 21.17 -17.24 -7.71
CA GLY A 130 21.87 -16.47 -6.70
C GLY A 130 22.25 -15.07 -7.18
N SER A 131 22.92 -14.31 -6.33
CA SER A 131 23.46 -12.99 -6.69
C SER A 131 24.47 -13.14 -7.83
N VAL A 132 24.13 -12.69 -9.02
CA VAL A 132 25.08 -12.58 -10.14
C VAL A 132 26.11 -11.55 -9.71
N ALA A 133 27.33 -12.00 -9.43
CA ALA A 133 28.48 -11.12 -9.23
C ALA A 133 28.76 -10.42 -10.56
N GLY A 134 28.37 -9.17 -10.69
CA GLY A 134 28.56 -8.39 -11.92
C GLY A 134 27.97 -6.99 -11.79
N ASP A 135 27.85 -6.32 -12.89
CA ASP A 135 27.30 -4.97 -13.02
C ASP A 135 25.77 -5.01 -12.85
N ALA A 136 25.32 -5.08 -11.59
CA ALA A 136 23.91 -5.23 -11.23
C ALA A 136 23.51 -4.28 -10.10
N VAL A 137 22.26 -3.82 -10.15
CA VAL A 137 21.63 -3.05 -9.06
C VAL A 137 21.16 -4.01 -7.96
N THR A 138 21.54 -3.71 -6.72
CA THR A 138 21.09 -4.47 -5.56
C THR A 138 19.75 -3.90 -5.05
N LEU A 139 18.72 -4.73 -5.04
CA LEU A 139 17.46 -4.43 -4.35
C LEU A 139 17.51 -5.03 -2.95
N SER A 140 17.23 -4.21 -1.94
CA SER A 140 17.26 -4.63 -0.53
C SER A 140 16.22 -3.90 0.28
N THR A 141 15.70 -4.54 1.32
CA THR A 141 14.95 -3.82 2.35
C THR A 141 15.90 -3.01 3.22
N MET A 142 15.39 -1.96 3.87
CA MET A 142 16.20 -1.15 4.79
C MET A 142 16.81 -2.00 5.92
N HIS A 143 16.08 -3.00 6.42
CA HIS A 143 16.60 -3.95 7.43
C HIS A 143 17.78 -4.77 6.93
N CYS A 144 17.70 -5.31 5.73
CA CYS A 144 18.75 -6.13 5.13
C CYS A 144 19.98 -5.33 4.75
N SER A 145 19.88 -4.01 4.63
CA SER A 145 21.00 -3.13 4.31
C SER A 145 21.91 -2.83 5.52
N LYS A 146 21.51 -3.24 6.74
CA LYS A 146 22.29 -2.99 7.94
C LYS A 146 23.69 -3.66 7.86
N GLY A 147 24.73 -2.87 8.07
CA GLY A 147 26.13 -3.33 7.99
C GLY A 147 26.73 -3.37 6.58
N LEU A 148 25.91 -3.12 5.55
CA LEU A 148 26.39 -2.98 4.17
C LEU A 148 26.63 -1.51 3.85
N GLU A 149 27.38 -1.24 2.78
CA GLU A 149 27.64 0.10 2.25
C GLU A 149 27.64 0.07 0.72
N TYR A 150 27.09 1.12 0.12
CA TYR A 150 26.95 1.23 -1.33
C TYR A 150 27.48 2.57 -1.83
N SER A 151 27.99 2.61 -3.05
CA SER A 151 28.44 3.86 -3.68
C SER A 151 27.31 4.88 -3.79
N TYR A 152 26.15 4.41 -4.23
CA TYR A 152 24.93 5.20 -4.37
C TYR A 152 23.74 4.44 -3.79
N VAL A 153 22.87 5.14 -3.10
CA VAL A 153 21.64 4.58 -2.52
C VAL A 153 20.42 5.33 -3.05
N PHE A 154 19.42 4.59 -3.47
CA PHE A 154 18.13 5.09 -3.93
C PHE A 154 17.06 4.59 -2.98
N ILE A 155 16.48 5.49 -2.17
CA ILE A 155 15.36 5.18 -1.29
C ILE A 155 14.09 5.47 -2.08
N MET A 156 13.32 4.42 -2.35
CA MET A 156 12.06 4.52 -3.08
C MET A 156 10.89 4.73 -2.09
N ASP A 157 9.82 5.34 -2.58
CA ASP A 157 8.52 5.44 -1.89
C ASP A 157 8.62 6.02 -0.46
N ALA A 158 9.41 7.10 -0.32
CA ALA A 158 9.58 7.79 0.94
C ALA A 158 8.35 8.67 1.27
N VAL A 159 7.22 8.00 1.50
CA VAL A 159 5.90 8.62 1.79
C VAL A 159 5.32 8.06 3.09
N GLU A 160 4.43 8.82 3.72
CA GLU A 160 3.66 8.35 4.88
C GLU A 160 2.92 7.04 4.56
N ASP A 161 2.66 6.25 5.57
CA ASP A 161 2.05 4.91 5.52
C ASP A 161 2.97 3.80 4.95
N ILE A 162 4.06 4.15 4.26
CA ILE A 162 5.10 3.23 3.80
C ILE A 162 6.40 3.43 4.60
N THR A 163 6.86 4.67 4.71
CA THR A 163 8.06 5.04 5.48
C THR A 163 7.78 6.33 6.25
N PRO A 164 7.35 6.26 7.52
CA PRO A 164 7.14 5.08 8.37
C PRO A 164 5.95 4.21 7.94
N HIS A 165 6.03 2.91 8.28
CA HIS A 165 4.92 2.00 7.99
C HIS A 165 3.70 2.33 8.87
N LYS A 166 2.48 2.30 8.30
CA LYS A 166 1.21 2.66 8.96
C LYS A 166 1.01 1.98 10.32
N LYS A 167 1.32 0.69 10.44
CA LYS A 167 1.19 -0.05 11.70
C LYS A 167 2.13 0.48 12.78
N SER A 168 3.38 0.79 12.42
CA SER A 168 4.38 1.31 13.36
C SER A 168 3.98 2.68 13.91
N VAL A 169 3.27 3.49 13.11
CA VAL A 169 2.70 4.77 13.57
C VAL A 169 1.58 4.53 14.58
N GLY A 170 0.67 3.59 14.31
CA GLY A 170 -0.43 3.23 15.20
C GLY A 170 0.04 2.61 16.54
N ASP A 171 1.08 1.79 16.50
CA ASP A 171 1.64 1.09 17.66
C ASP A 171 2.63 1.96 18.48
N GLY A 172 2.89 3.20 18.08
CA GLY A 172 3.84 4.09 18.75
C GLY A 172 5.32 3.79 18.51
N ASN A 173 5.63 2.93 17.53
CA ASN A 173 7.01 2.48 17.21
C ASN A 173 7.71 3.37 16.16
N ILE A 174 7.35 4.64 16.11
CA ILE A 174 7.87 5.60 15.11
C ILE A 174 9.39 5.78 15.21
N GLU A 175 9.94 5.70 16.42
CA GLU A 175 11.38 5.85 16.64
C GLU A 175 12.20 4.69 16.06
N GLU A 176 11.64 3.48 16.02
CA GLU A 176 12.30 2.34 15.38
C GLU A 176 12.29 2.51 13.86
N GLU A 177 11.18 2.95 13.28
CA GLU A 177 11.11 3.30 11.86
C GLU A 177 12.09 4.43 11.49
N ARG A 178 12.24 5.43 12.37
CA ARG A 178 13.21 6.52 12.19
C ARG A 178 14.64 5.99 12.19
N ARG A 179 14.99 5.07 13.11
CA ARG A 179 16.30 4.42 13.14
C ARG A 179 16.54 3.60 11.86
N LEU A 180 15.52 2.91 11.39
CA LEU A 180 15.59 2.12 10.17
C LEU A 180 15.83 3.00 8.94
N PHE A 181 15.11 4.12 8.83
CA PHE A 181 15.33 5.11 7.79
C PHE A 181 16.73 5.72 7.86
N TYR A 182 17.20 6.07 9.07
CA TYR A 182 18.57 6.54 9.30
C TYR A 182 19.62 5.51 8.84
N VAL A 183 19.40 4.22 9.14
CA VAL A 183 20.28 3.15 8.66
C VAL A 183 20.33 3.17 7.13
N ALA A 184 19.20 3.24 6.44
CA ALA A 184 19.17 3.29 4.97
C ALA A 184 19.92 4.49 4.41
N VAL A 185 19.71 5.68 4.96
CA VAL A 185 20.38 6.93 4.56
C VAL A 185 21.91 6.80 4.72
N THR A 186 22.37 6.23 5.83
CA THR A 186 23.82 6.10 6.12
C THR A 186 24.51 5.00 5.34
N ARG A 187 23.82 4.26 4.47
CA ARG A 187 24.44 3.25 3.60
C ARG A 187 25.12 3.87 2.38
N ALA A 188 24.82 5.12 2.05
CA ALA A 188 25.40 5.81 0.89
C ALA A 188 26.81 6.34 1.18
N LYS A 189 27.79 6.00 0.29
CA LYS A 189 29.14 6.55 0.35
C LYS A 189 29.28 7.88 -0.39
N TYR A 190 28.72 7.95 -1.60
CA TYR A 190 28.94 9.09 -2.49
C TYR A 190 27.64 9.84 -2.83
N GLY A 191 26.52 9.13 -2.95
CA GLY A 191 25.25 9.76 -3.32
C GLY A 191 24.05 9.07 -2.74
N LEU A 192 23.11 9.88 -2.24
CA LEU A 192 21.82 9.47 -1.73
C LEU A 192 20.72 10.15 -2.55
N TYR A 193 19.79 9.35 -3.05
CA TYR A 193 18.61 9.80 -3.78
C TYR A 193 17.36 9.30 -3.07
N VAL A 194 16.47 10.20 -2.71
CA VAL A 194 15.22 9.86 -2.04
C VAL A 194 14.05 10.21 -2.96
N TYR A 195 13.27 9.22 -3.33
CA TYR A 195 12.14 9.37 -4.24
C TYR A 195 10.83 9.48 -3.46
N VAL A 196 10.12 10.56 -3.73
CA VAL A 196 8.80 10.85 -3.16
C VAL A 196 7.80 10.94 -4.32
N PRO A 197 7.02 9.89 -4.60
CA PRO A 197 6.01 9.92 -5.64
C PRO A 197 4.89 10.90 -5.28
N GLN A 198 4.33 11.59 -6.28
CA GLN A 198 3.18 12.49 -6.07
C GLN A 198 1.88 11.73 -5.82
N LYS A 199 1.77 10.52 -6.37
CA LYS A 199 0.61 9.63 -6.24
C LYS A 199 1.06 8.21 -6.03
N MET A 200 0.35 7.49 -5.16
CA MET A 200 0.47 6.05 -4.97
C MET A 200 -0.91 5.41 -5.01
N TYR A 201 -1.05 4.30 -5.72
CA TYR A 201 -2.32 3.58 -5.86
C TYR A 201 -3.51 4.51 -6.19
N GLY A 202 -3.28 5.44 -7.14
CA GLY A 202 -4.32 6.40 -7.57
C GLY A 202 -4.62 7.54 -6.58
N ARG A 203 -4.05 7.55 -5.39
CA ARG A 203 -4.24 8.57 -4.33
C ARG A 203 -3.05 9.52 -4.28
N LYS A 204 -3.28 10.76 -3.83
CA LYS A 204 -2.19 11.70 -3.56
C LYS A 204 -1.32 11.16 -2.43
N ALA A 205 -0.02 11.02 -2.68
CA ALA A 205 0.94 10.63 -1.66
C ALA A 205 1.33 11.82 -0.77
N VAL A 206 1.63 11.54 0.49
CA VAL A 206 2.13 12.52 1.46
C VAL A 206 3.61 12.22 1.71
N THR A 207 4.47 13.22 1.59
CA THR A 207 5.90 13.08 1.85
C THR A 207 6.15 12.52 3.24
N SER A 208 7.04 11.55 3.34
CA SER A 208 7.48 10.99 4.62
C SER A 208 7.96 12.08 5.59
N ARG A 209 7.50 12.03 6.83
CA ARG A 209 7.99 12.92 7.90
C ARG A 209 9.50 12.86 8.08
N PHE A 210 10.12 11.71 7.84
CA PHE A 210 11.58 11.57 7.94
C PHE A 210 12.30 12.34 6.85
N VAL A 211 11.74 12.41 5.64
CA VAL A 211 12.27 13.27 4.58
C VAL A 211 12.11 14.75 4.93
N GLN A 212 10.96 15.13 5.46
CA GLN A 212 10.72 16.51 5.90
C GLN A 212 11.70 16.91 7.00
N GLU A 213 11.93 16.04 7.99
CA GLU A 213 12.93 16.25 9.05
C GLU A 213 14.36 16.39 8.54
N MET A 214 14.72 15.68 7.46
CA MET A 214 16.04 15.81 6.82
C MET A 214 16.22 17.16 6.10
N LEU A 215 15.14 17.70 5.53
CA LEU A 215 15.17 18.96 4.78
C LEU A 215 15.22 20.19 5.68
N VAL A 216 14.87 20.01 6.95
CA VAL A 216 14.93 21.13 7.91
C VAL A 216 16.36 21.39 8.33
N ASP A 217 16.84 22.55 8.02
CA ASP A 217 18.10 23.03 8.57
C ASP A 217 17.91 23.42 10.05
N ARG A 218 18.21 22.47 10.93
CA ARG A 218 18.13 22.70 12.41
C ARG A 218 19.03 23.82 12.89
N SER A 219 20.01 24.26 12.09
CA SER A 219 20.85 25.41 12.46
C SER A 219 20.03 26.68 12.52
N LEU A 220 18.91 26.72 11.82
CA LEU A 220 17.98 27.86 11.75
C LEU A 220 16.97 27.88 12.90
N ILE A 221 16.75 26.72 13.53
CA ILE A 221 15.85 26.58 14.68
C ILE A 221 16.65 26.68 15.96
N LYS A 222 17.16 27.88 16.26
CA LYS A 222 17.90 28.20 17.46
C LYS A 222 17.27 29.39 18.19
N THR A 223 17.39 29.39 19.51
CA THR A 223 16.99 30.54 20.34
C THR A 223 17.67 31.81 19.84
N GLY A 224 16.88 32.84 19.63
CA GLY A 224 17.32 34.13 19.10
C GLY A 224 17.14 34.28 17.56
N ASN A 225 16.92 33.21 16.83
CA ASN A 225 16.67 33.29 15.39
C ASN A 225 15.25 33.75 15.09
N THR A 226 15.10 34.44 13.96
CA THR A 226 13.82 34.91 13.44
C THR A 226 13.27 33.90 12.43
N ILE A 227 11.99 33.60 12.54
CA ILE A 227 11.26 32.73 11.61
C ILE A 227 9.97 33.40 11.14
N ILE A 228 9.42 32.92 10.03
CA ILE A 228 8.08 33.27 9.54
C ILE A 228 7.19 32.02 9.68
N HIS A 229 6.14 32.14 10.50
CA HIS A 229 5.17 31.06 10.67
C HIS A 229 3.95 31.32 9.79
N LYS A 230 3.51 30.33 9.00
CA LYS A 230 2.40 30.45 8.03
C LYS A 230 1.11 31.04 8.62
N ARG A 231 0.85 30.83 9.93
CA ARG A 231 -0.37 31.30 10.61
C ARG A 231 -0.15 32.55 11.45
N TYR A 232 1.03 32.70 12.08
CA TYR A 232 1.28 33.70 13.10
C TYR A 232 2.24 34.82 12.67
N GLY A 233 2.72 34.75 11.39
CA GLY A 233 3.63 35.73 10.86
C GLY A 233 5.06 35.63 11.40
N ARG A 234 5.75 36.77 11.42
CA ARG A 234 7.14 36.88 11.86
C ARG A 234 7.24 36.72 13.38
N GLY A 235 8.30 36.05 13.83
CA GLY A 235 8.55 35.91 15.27
C GLY A 235 9.96 35.46 15.58
N VAL A 236 10.37 35.65 16.83
CA VAL A 236 11.70 35.29 17.36
C VAL A 236 11.58 34.05 18.25
N ILE A 237 12.44 33.07 18.01
CA ILE A 237 12.52 31.85 18.85
C ILE A 237 13.08 32.23 20.21
N THR A 238 12.27 32.07 21.24
CA THR A 238 12.66 32.37 22.65
C THR A 238 13.18 31.12 23.38
N TYR A 239 12.73 29.93 22.97
CA TYR A 239 13.19 28.65 23.50
C TYR A 239 12.96 27.53 22.48
N VAL A 240 13.87 26.55 22.45
CA VAL A 240 13.71 25.33 21.67
C VAL A 240 14.36 24.14 22.38
N ASP A 241 13.67 23.01 22.38
CA ASP A 241 14.19 21.70 22.74
C ASP A 241 13.79 20.66 21.69
N ASP A 242 14.01 19.36 21.95
CA ASP A 242 13.71 18.28 21.01
C ASP A 242 12.21 18.11 20.70
N ARG A 243 11.32 18.72 21.49
CA ARG A 243 9.86 18.54 21.36
C ARG A 243 9.11 19.86 21.16
N LYS A 244 9.65 20.96 21.66
CA LYS A 244 8.94 22.24 21.77
C LYS A 244 9.72 23.37 21.14
N LEU A 245 8.97 24.27 20.53
CA LEU A 245 9.44 25.51 19.95
C LEU A 245 8.59 26.65 20.54
N CYS A 246 9.19 27.55 21.32
CA CYS A 246 8.53 28.75 21.82
C CYS A 246 8.94 29.93 20.94
N VAL A 247 7.97 30.63 20.38
CA VAL A 247 8.20 31.76 19.47
C VAL A 247 7.38 32.96 19.95
N HIS A 248 8.03 34.09 20.11
CA HIS A 248 7.36 35.37 20.31
C HIS A 248 7.06 35.97 18.96
N PHE A 249 5.79 36.10 18.61
CA PHE A 249 5.32 36.60 17.33
C PHE A 249 5.03 38.11 17.38
N ASP A 250 5.59 38.85 16.41
CA ASP A 250 5.52 40.30 16.36
C ASP A 250 4.08 40.78 16.10
N ASP A 251 3.35 40.09 15.21
CA ASP A 251 2.00 40.52 14.76
C ASP A 251 0.94 40.36 15.87
N ILE A 252 1.09 39.36 16.73
CA ILE A 252 0.11 39.09 17.79
C ILE A 252 0.60 39.51 19.19
N HIS A 253 1.86 39.92 19.31
CA HIS A 253 2.52 40.31 20.57
C HIS A 253 2.42 39.21 21.66
N GLU A 254 2.42 37.93 21.26
CA GLU A 254 2.32 36.78 22.17
C GLU A 254 3.40 35.75 21.90
N THR A 255 3.78 35.02 22.98
CA THR A 255 4.62 33.84 22.84
C THR A 255 3.74 32.60 22.73
N LYS A 256 3.89 31.84 21.66
CA LYS A 256 3.22 30.54 21.46
C LYS A 256 4.22 29.41 21.64
N THR A 257 3.76 28.35 22.29
CA THR A 257 4.49 27.08 22.37
C THR A 257 3.93 26.15 21.30
N LEU A 258 4.79 25.75 20.38
CA LEU A 258 4.46 24.89 19.24
C LEU A 258 5.13 23.53 19.45
N SER A 259 4.53 22.46 18.95
CA SER A 259 5.23 21.19 18.80
C SER A 259 6.26 21.31 17.70
N LEU A 260 7.52 21.04 17.99
CA LEU A 260 8.61 21.13 17.01
C LEU A 260 8.33 20.16 15.84
N GLU A 261 8.03 18.90 16.17
CA GLU A 261 7.71 17.88 15.18
C GLU A 261 6.52 18.27 14.28
N TYR A 262 5.40 18.72 14.88
CA TYR A 262 4.23 19.15 14.11
C TYR A 262 4.52 20.35 13.21
N THR A 263 5.30 21.29 13.69
CA THR A 263 5.67 22.52 12.96
C THR A 263 6.54 22.20 11.75
N ILE A 264 7.48 21.27 11.90
CA ILE A 264 8.35 20.79 10.83
C ILE A 264 7.53 19.98 9.81
N ASN A 265 6.79 18.96 10.27
CA ASN A 265 6.07 18.03 9.40
C ASN A 265 4.97 18.70 8.56
N ASN A 266 4.48 19.85 8.98
CA ASN A 266 3.50 20.63 8.23
C ASN A 266 4.10 21.86 7.53
N GLU A 267 5.44 21.97 7.49
CA GLU A 267 6.15 23.11 6.86
C GLU A 267 5.59 24.46 7.31
N LEU A 268 5.32 24.59 8.61
CA LEU A 268 4.65 25.77 9.14
C LEU A 268 5.60 26.97 9.32
N ILE A 269 6.90 26.77 9.24
CA ILE A 269 7.92 27.81 9.41
C ILE A 269 8.84 27.90 8.20
N GLU A 270 9.21 29.12 7.87
CA GLU A 270 10.20 29.47 6.86
C GLU A 270 11.25 30.41 7.48
N ASN A 271 12.39 30.57 6.81
CA ASN A 271 13.38 31.55 7.21
C ASN A 271 12.87 32.98 6.98
N ALA A 272 13.17 33.86 7.90
CA ALA A 272 12.88 35.29 7.78
C ALA A 272 13.91 36.03 6.92
#